data_0e6302c801d146074e219a7b95c01924
#
_entry.id   0e6302c801d146074e219a7b95c01924
#
_cell.length_a   1.000
_cell.length_b   1.000
_cell.length_c   1.000
_cell.angle_alpha   90.00
_cell.angle_beta   90.00
_cell.angle_gamma   90.00
#
_symmetry.space_group_name_H-M   'P 1'
#
loop_
_entity.id
_entity.type
_entity.pdbx_description
1 polymer ?
#
loop_
_entity_poly.entity_id
_entity_poly.type
_entity_poly.pdbx_seq_one_letter_code
_entity_poly.pdbx_strand_id
1 'polypeptide(L)'
;MKTMKEKTASRYFMHKYWGKKPAEGISPLIDKYSEVGDTVIDPFSGYGVLCCEAFLKNRNVIVNDLNPAANFIAKNLFSKDVNIAKVKKEWESIKKELKDFVNDWYTLKIDGIEYSAISVLRTKSGLPIQFTYKTASRKTEVMDIPRSIATEFCEKEEKYKISDWYPNVSIIENSRISAYPNMTVADLFTKRTLACHAKLYALIDKFSEGAEKDLFLIAFTANLANCSRLVPPIKSRGALAQGAWMTGFYIGETFIENNVLHYFENRLSKAIKGKENYLSEVAGDLMKPEVSSTFRITNDDAKSLNLPDNSVDYVFTDPPYGDSVPYFEQSVIWNAWLRLEPKYTDEIVISDSNKRSKGINEFENDINKSFSEIRRVLKDNKFFSLTFHSLSGMEWKAISNACVFNNFIVVDYEWLEQKTYPPRQLNRLKSIKGDVLVTFQKKPEAVFLKVCDDLQLIELVKDFITKQIQLGIVDTNGIMMAIMECNYVV
;
A
#
# COMPACT_ATOMS: atom_id res chain seq x y z
N MET A 1 -7.90 31.15 -11.13
CA MET A 1 -7.29 30.95 -9.79
C MET A 1 -6.16 29.95 -9.93
N LYS A 2 -4.90 30.30 -9.64
CA LYS A 2 -3.81 29.34 -9.55
C LYS A 2 -4.02 28.54 -8.27
N THR A 3 -4.52 27.30 -8.37
CA THR A 3 -4.50 26.34 -7.26
C THR A 3 -3.05 26.09 -6.88
N MET A 4 -2.62 26.59 -5.73
CA MET A 4 -1.38 26.16 -5.11
C MET A 4 -1.46 24.63 -4.97
N LYS A 5 -0.55 23.91 -5.65
CA LYS A 5 -0.41 22.44 -5.50
C LYS A 5 -0.01 22.18 -4.05
N GLU A 6 -0.94 21.85 -3.20
CA GLU A 6 -0.61 21.37 -1.86
C GLU A 6 0.30 20.14 -2.00
N LYS A 7 1.38 20.16 -1.26
CA LYS A 7 2.38 19.10 -1.29
C LYS A 7 1.92 18.01 -0.33
N THR A 8 1.76 16.79 -0.83
CA THR A 8 1.39 15.62 0.00
C THR A 8 2.21 15.57 1.28
N ALA A 9 1.56 15.45 2.42
CA ALA A 9 2.17 15.47 3.74
C ALA A 9 3.20 14.35 3.92
N SER A 10 4.31 14.64 4.61
CA SER A 10 5.42 13.69 4.74
C SER A 10 5.07 12.43 5.53
N ARG A 11 4.03 12.46 6.38
CA ARG A 11 3.49 11.30 7.09
C ARG A 11 3.03 10.18 6.15
N TYR A 12 2.64 10.50 4.92
CA TYR A 12 2.23 9.51 3.92
C TYR A 12 3.39 8.94 3.10
N PHE A 13 4.63 9.30 3.39
CA PHE A 13 5.84 8.74 2.76
C PHE A 13 6.65 7.81 3.68
N MET A 14 6.20 7.53 4.90
CA MET A 14 6.89 6.63 5.81
C MET A 14 6.99 5.21 5.25
N HIS A 15 5.91 4.73 4.62
CA HIS A 15 5.83 3.42 4.02
C HIS A 15 5.11 3.45 2.67
N LYS A 16 5.21 2.38 1.90
CA LYS A 16 4.43 2.14 0.68
C LYS A 16 3.27 1.19 1.00
N TYR A 17 2.09 1.48 0.47
CA TYR A 17 0.97 0.54 0.40
C TYR A 17 0.26 0.73 -0.94
N TRP A 18 -0.32 -0.35 -1.49
CA TRP A 18 -0.98 -0.32 -2.79
C TRP A 18 -2.34 0.38 -2.69
N GLY A 19 -2.76 1.03 -3.76
CA GLY A 19 -4.05 1.70 -3.81
C GLY A 19 -4.19 2.94 -2.91
N LYS A 20 -3.12 3.39 -2.24
CA LYS A 20 -3.18 4.57 -1.37
C LYS A 20 -3.72 5.80 -2.09
N LYS A 21 -4.87 6.30 -1.64
CA LYS A 21 -5.50 7.50 -2.20
C LYS A 21 -4.78 8.78 -1.74
N PRO A 22 -4.74 9.83 -2.58
CA PRO A 22 -4.22 11.13 -2.18
C PRO A 22 -5.12 11.78 -1.13
N ALA A 23 -4.52 12.27 -0.03
CA ALA A 23 -5.25 12.91 1.07
C ALA A 23 -6.07 14.10 0.58
N GLU A 24 -5.53 14.88 -0.35
CA GLU A 24 -6.14 16.07 -0.92
C GLU A 24 -7.47 15.77 -1.66
N GLY A 25 -7.62 14.56 -2.21
CA GLY A 25 -8.84 14.15 -2.91
C GLY A 25 -9.94 13.63 -1.99
N ILE A 26 -9.58 13.10 -0.82
CA ILE A 26 -10.56 12.48 0.10
C ILE A 26 -10.86 13.32 1.34
N SER A 27 -9.97 14.23 1.74
CA SER A 27 -10.15 15.08 2.92
C SER A 27 -11.41 15.98 2.86
N PRO A 28 -11.84 16.53 1.71
CA PRO A 28 -13.08 17.30 1.62
C PRO A 28 -14.34 16.51 1.94
N LEU A 29 -14.35 15.19 1.71
CA LEU A 29 -15.50 14.32 2.00
C LEU A 29 -15.79 14.22 3.49
N ILE A 30 -14.74 14.27 4.31
CA ILE A 30 -14.85 14.22 5.76
C ILE A 30 -15.68 15.42 6.25
N ASP A 31 -15.39 16.63 5.73
CA ASP A 31 -16.12 17.85 6.10
C ASP A 31 -17.54 17.88 5.52
N LYS A 32 -17.74 17.24 4.35
CA LYS A 32 -19.04 17.20 3.68
C LYS A 32 -20.03 16.23 4.33
N TYR A 33 -19.53 15.09 4.84
CA TYR A 33 -20.37 13.96 5.27
C TYR A 33 -20.24 13.59 6.75
N SER A 34 -19.44 14.33 7.51
CA SER A 34 -19.32 14.15 8.97
C SER A 34 -19.09 15.46 9.70
N GLU A 35 -19.40 15.46 10.99
CA GLU A 35 -19.22 16.60 11.89
C GLU A 35 -18.09 16.32 12.90
N VAL A 36 -17.61 17.36 13.57
CA VAL A 36 -16.63 17.23 14.67
C VAL A 36 -17.23 16.35 15.77
N GLY A 37 -16.46 15.37 16.24
CA GLY A 37 -16.90 14.39 17.23
C GLY A 37 -17.60 13.15 16.65
N ASP A 38 -18.00 13.15 15.38
CA ASP A 38 -18.57 11.98 14.71
C ASP A 38 -17.58 10.81 14.67
N THR A 39 -18.11 9.58 14.61
CA THR A 39 -17.31 8.35 14.43
C THR A 39 -17.23 8.00 12.95
N VAL A 40 -16.00 7.93 12.42
CA VAL A 40 -15.68 7.59 11.04
C VAL A 40 -14.94 6.25 10.99
N ILE A 41 -15.32 5.37 10.06
CA ILE A 41 -14.62 4.10 9.83
C ILE A 41 -14.18 3.95 8.38
N ASP A 42 -13.02 3.30 8.18
CA ASP A 42 -12.63 2.70 6.93
C ASP A 42 -12.42 1.18 7.15
N PRO A 43 -13.34 0.32 6.66
CA PRO A 43 -13.25 -1.14 6.81
C PRO A 43 -12.11 -1.79 6.04
N PHE A 44 -11.52 -1.09 5.05
CA PHE A 44 -10.43 -1.54 4.20
C PHE A 44 -9.31 -0.48 4.17
N SER A 45 -8.89 -0.06 5.35
CA SER A 45 -8.13 1.19 5.55
C SER A 45 -6.74 1.21 4.90
N GLY A 46 -6.13 0.04 4.61
CA GLY A 46 -4.80 -0.04 4.04
C GLY A 46 -3.77 0.78 4.83
N TYR A 47 -3.32 1.89 4.24
CA TYR A 47 -2.40 2.82 4.91
C TYR A 47 -3.05 3.66 6.02
N GLY A 48 -4.37 3.78 6.03
CA GLY A 48 -5.11 4.61 6.99
C GLY A 48 -5.18 6.11 6.65
N VAL A 49 -5.07 6.49 5.38
CA VAL A 49 -5.02 7.91 4.97
C VAL A 49 -6.28 8.66 5.36
N LEU A 50 -7.47 8.12 5.01
CA LEU A 50 -8.74 8.80 5.34
C LEU A 50 -8.92 8.94 6.84
N CYS A 51 -8.71 7.86 7.57
CA CYS A 51 -8.84 7.87 9.02
C CYS A 51 -7.88 8.87 9.68
N CYS A 52 -6.65 9.01 9.14
CA CYS A 52 -5.70 10.01 9.63
C CYS A 52 -6.20 11.44 9.39
N GLU A 53 -6.70 11.73 8.19
CA GLU A 53 -7.26 13.05 7.89
C GLU A 53 -8.53 13.34 8.74
N ALA A 54 -9.39 12.33 8.95
CA ALA A 54 -10.58 12.48 9.81
C ALA A 54 -10.19 12.73 11.27
N PHE A 55 -9.16 12.00 11.78
CA PHE A 55 -8.65 12.20 13.12
C PHE A 55 -8.08 13.62 13.33
N LEU A 56 -7.28 14.10 12.37
CA LEU A 56 -6.73 15.46 12.38
C LEU A 56 -7.80 16.56 12.23
N LYS A 57 -9.01 16.19 11.81
CA LYS A 57 -10.19 17.06 11.76
C LYS A 57 -11.14 16.83 12.93
N ASN A 58 -10.66 16.27 14.03
CA ASN A 58 -11.41 16.05 15.27
C ASN A 58 -12.60 15.08 15.14
N ARG A 59 -12.48 14.02 14.32
CA ARG A 59 -13.40 12.87 14.30
C ARG A 59 -12.84 11.73 15.12
N ASN A 60 -13.70 10.93 15.75
CA ASN A 60 -13.31 9.64 16.28
C ASN A 60 -13.13 8.66 15.12
N VAL A 61 -12.07 7.85 15.09
CA VAL A 61 -11.79 7.02 13.95
C VAL A 61 -11.60 5.56 14.31
N ILE A 62 -12.13 4.68 13.45
CA ILE A 62 -11.89 3.24 13.49
C ILE A 62 -11.16 2.87 12.20
N VAL A 63 -9.93 2.40 12.36
CA VAL A 63 -9.05 2.00 11.27
C VAL A 63 -9.05 0.48 11.22
N ASN A 64 -9.68 -0.11 10.23
CA ASN A 64 -9.78 -1.57 10.12
C ASN A 64 -9.13 -2.07 8.84
N ASP A 65 -8.36 -3.14 8.94
CA ASP A 65 -7.90 -3.90 7.78
C ASP A 65 -7.71 -5.37 8.17
N LEU A 66 -8.08 -6.27 7.30
CA LEU A 66 -7.85 -7.71 7.51
C LEU A 66 -6.36 -8.05 7.41
N ASN A 67 -5.55 -7.27 6.68
CA ASN A 67 -4.12 -7.46 6.53
C ASN A 67 -3.35 -6.91 7.74
N PRO A 68 -2.71 -7.76 8.56
CA PRO A 68 -2.00 -7.31 9.75
C PRO A 68 -0.87 -6.30 9.45
N ALA A 69 -0.21 -6.39 8.28
CA ALA A 69 0.80 -5.42 7.88
C ALA A 69 0.22 -4.02 7.65
N ALA A 70 -1.02 -3.92 7.12
CA ALA A 70 -1.72 -2.64 7.00
C ALA A 70 -1.97 -2.02 8.38
N ASN A 71 -2.48 -2.80 9.32
CA ASN A 71 -2.71 -2.34 10.70
C ASN A 71 -1.42 -1.93 11.41
N PHE A 72 -0.30 -2.63 11.14
CA PHE A 72 1.01 -2.23 11.66
C PHE A 72 1.43 -0.86 11.08
N ILE A 73 1.22 -0.62 9.79
CA ILE A 73 1.51 0.68 9.15
C ILE A 73 0.62 1.77 9.77
N ALA A 74 -0.68 1.52 9.90
CA ALA A 74 -1.62 2.44 10.51
C ALA A 74 -1.27 2.73 11.98
N LYS A 75 -0.95 1.70 12.79
CA LYS A 75 -0.47 1.88 14.16
C LYS A 75 0.70 2.86 14.22
N ASN A 76 1.67 2.70 13.33
CA ASN A 76 2.80 3.61 13.25
C ASN A 76 2.39 5.03 12.81
N LEU A 77 1.41 5.18 11.92
CA LEU A 77 0.90 6.48 11.52
C LEU A 77 0.28 7.22 12.71
N PHE A 78 -0.59 6.56 13.48
CA PHE A 78 -1.35 7.15 14.57
C PHE A 78 -0.60 7.25 15.91
N SER A 79 0.48 6.51 16.13
CA SER A 79 1.23 6.54 17.40
C SER A 79 1.71 7.94 17.76
N LYS A 80 1.39 8.40 18.99
CA LYS A 80 1.80 9.69 19.57
C LYS A 80 2.99 9.56 20.51
N ASP A 81 3.27 8.34 21.01
CA ASP A 81 4.20 8.08 22.11
C ASP A 81 5.66 7.91 21.66
N VAL A 82 5.97 8.19 20.41
CA VAL A 82 7.31 8.06 19.86
C VAL A 82 8.19 9.21 20.27
N ASN A 83 9.29 8.92 20.96
CA ASN A 83 10.33 9.90 21.27
C ASN A 83 11.39 9.93 20.18
N ILE A 84 11.33 10.93 19.31
CA ILE A 84 12.26 11.07 18.17
C ILE A 84 13.73 11.23 18.62
N ALA A 85 13.99 11.91 19.72
CA ALA A 85 15.36 12.05 20.23
C ALA A 85 15.93 10.69 20.69
N LYS A 86 15.10 9.86 21.33
CA LYS A 86 15.45 8.47 21.70
C LYS A 86 15.72 7.64 20.46
N VAL A 87 14.87 7.70 19.44
CA VAL A 87 15.09 7.00 18.15
C VAL A 87 16.44 7.38 17.53
N LYS A 88 16.77 8.68 17.47
CA LYS A 88 18.06 9.14 16.94
C LYS A 88 19.25 8.60 17.73
N LYS A 89 19.14 8.56 19.07
CA LYS A 89 20.19 8.01 19.96
C LYS A 89 20.35 6.49 19.79
N GLU A 90 19.25 5.75 19.75
CA GLU A 90 19.25 4.29 19.54
C GLU A 90 19.83 3.95 18.17
N TRP A 91 19.52 4.76 17.14
CA TRP A 91 20.08 4.58 15.80
C TRP A 91 21.62 4.67 15.81
N GLU A 92 22.22 5.60 16.52
CA GLU A 92 23.69 5.66 16.58
C GLU A 92 24.30 4.38 17.19
N SER A 93 23.64 3.77 18.17
CA SER A 93 24.07 2.50 18.76
C SER A 93 23.93 1.33 17.77
N ILE A 94 22.78 1.24 17.09
CA ILE A 94 22.53 0.23 16.05
C ILE A 94 23.54 0.38 14.90
N LYS A 95 23.72 1.61 14.42
CA LYS A 95 24.61 1.92 13.31
C LYS A 95 26.06 1.55 13.61
N LYS A 96 26.52 1.80 14.81
CA LYS A 96 27.88 1.47 15.26
C LYS A 96 28.18 -0.04 15.13
N GLU A 97 27.26 -0.90 15.58
CA GLU A 97 27.42 -2.36 15.48
C GLU A 97 27.14 -2.89 14.07
N LEU A 98 26.26 -2.25 13.31
CA LEU A 98 25.87 -2.70 11.97
C LEU A 98 26.91 -2.35 10.89
N LYS A 99 27.56 -1.18 11.03
CA LYS A 99 28.40 -0.60 9.98
C LYS A 99 29.54 -1.52 9.55
N ASP A 100 30.27 -2.09 10.50
CA ASP A 100 31.43 -2.95 10.19
C ASP A 100 30.96 -4.24 9.52
N PHE A 101 29.84 -4.81 9.98
CA PHE A 101 29.23 -5.99 9.38
C PHE A 101 28.80 -5.73 7.92
N VAL A 102 28.16 -4.59 7.64
CA VAL A 102 27.72 -4.24 6.29
C VAL A 102 28.92 -3.88 5.40
N ASN A 103 29.91 -3.17 5.94
CA ASN A 103 31.13 -2.82 5.19
C ASN A 103 31.88 -4.08 4.75
N ASP A 104 31.99 -5.12 5.58
CA ASP A 104 32.60 -6.40 5.19
C ASP A 104 31.91 -7.04 3.97
N TRP A 105 30.62 -6.76 3.76
CA TRP A 105 29.86 -7.25 2.60
C TRP A 105 29.91 -6.35 1.37
N TYR A 106 30.05 -5.03 1.55
CA TYR A 106 29.90 -4.05 0.47
C TYR A 106 31.19 -3.29 0.12
N THR A 107 32.31 -3.59 0.78
CA THR A 107 33.62 -3.08 0.39
C THR A 107 34.25 -4.01 -0.67
N LEU A 108 34.57 -3.39 -1.82
CA LEU A 108 35.25 -4.04 -2.94
C LEU A 108 36.68 -3.52 -3.01
N LYS A 109 37.67 -4.42 -3.10
CA LYS A 109 39.07 -4.03 -3.30
C LYS A 109 39.47 -4.35 -4.73
N ILE A 110 39.66 -3.29 -5.55
CA ILE A 110 40.03 -3.38 -6.97
C ILE A 110 41.32 -2.61 -7.16
N ASP A 111 42.33 -3.26 -7.72
CA ASP A 111 43.68 -2.67 -7.96
C ASP A 111 44.29 -2.00 -6.72
N GLY A 112 44.07 -2.60 -5.54
CA GLY A 112 44.58 -2.10 -4.27
C GLY A 112 43.75 -0.98 -3.64
N ILE A 113 42.72 -0.46 -4.31
CA ILE A 113 41.84 0.60 -3.82
C ILE A 113 40.54 0.00 -3.28
N GLU A 114 40.09 0.51 -2.13
CA GLU A 114 38.82 0.09 -1.51
C GLU A 114 37.67 1.00 -1.92
N TYR A 115 36.58 0.38 -2.38
CA TYR A 115 35.36 1.05 -2.79
C TYR A 115 34.18 0.56 -1.97
N SER A 116 33.37 1.47 -1.43
CA SER A 116 32.12 1.11 -0.75
C SER A 116 30.95 1.12 -1.74
N ALA A 117 30.42 -0.06 -2.05
CA ALA A 117 29.33 -0.21 -2.99
C ALA A 117 27.98 0.27 -2.36
N ILE A 118 27.27 1.13 -3.12
CA ILE A 118 25.93 1.59 -2.79
C ILE A 118 24.87 0.68 -3.40
N SER A 119 25.09 0.27 -4.65
CA SER A 119 24.23 -0.64 -5.40
C SER A 119 25.09 -1.52 -6.29
N VAL A 120 24.68 -2.76 -6.50
CA VAL A 120 25.37 -3.74 -7.32
C VAL A 120 24.39 -4.30 -8.35
N LEU A 121 24.76 -4.26 -9.63
CA LEU A 121 24.05 -4.96 -10.69
C LEU A 121 24.46 -6.43 -10.65
N ARG A 122 23.46 -7.32 -10.56
CA ARG A 122 23.66 -8.77 -10.59
C ARG A 122 22.89 -9.44 -11.73
N THR A 123 23.40 -10.55 -12.20
CA THR A 123 22.64 -11.46 -13.06
C THR A 123 21.56 -12.17 -12.25
N LYS A 124 20.61 -12.80 -12.92
CA LYS A 124 19.58 -13.65 -12.29
C LYS A 124 20.18 -14.78 -11.45
N SER A 125 21.31 -15.33 -11.87
CA SER A 125 22.06 -16.34 -11.13
C SER A 125 22.79 -15.79 -9.89
N GLY A 126 22.83 -14.46 -9.72
CA GLY A 126 23.46 -13.81 -8.56
C GLY A 126 24.86 -13.29 -8.79
N LEU A 127 25.48 -13.49 -9.99
CA LEU A 127 26.82 -12.98 -10.26
C LEU A 127 26.84 -11.45 -10.28
N PRO A 128 27.66 -10.75 -9.47
CA PRO A 128 27.80 -9.30 -9.52
C PRO A 128 28.59 -8.89 -10.77
N ILE A 129 28.12 -7.82 -11.46
CA ILE A 129 28.68 -7.35 -12.73
C ILE A 129 29.26 -5.96 -12.61
N GLN A 130 28.50 -5.04 -12.02
CA GLN A 130 28.82 -3.62 -11.87
C GLN A 130 28.38 -3.12 -10.51
N PHE A 131 28.96 -2.02 -10.05
CA PHE A 131 28.51 -1.38 -8.82
C PHE A 131 28.57 0.14 -8.92
N THR A 132 27.80 0.82 -8.07
CA THR A 132 27.88 2.26 -7.88
C THR A 132 28.59 2.57 -6.57
N TYR A 133 29.39 3.64 -6.57
CA TYR A 133 30.09 4.16 -5.40
C TYR A 133 30.09 5.70 -5.39
N LYS A 134 30.44 6.30 -4.25
CA LYS A 134 30.65 7.75 -4.14
C LYS A 134 32.14 8.08 -4.30
N THR A 135 32.43 9.03 -5.17
CA THR A 135 33.75 9.66 -5.25
C THR A 135 33.99 10.61 -4.09
N ALA A 136 35.23 11.08 -3.92
CA ALA A 136 35.58 12.12 -2.96
C ALA A 136 34.78 13.42 -3.17
N SER A 137 34.39 13.73 -4.42
CA SER A 137 33.51 14.85 -4.77
C SER A 137 32.03 14.58 -4.55
N ARG A 138 31.66 13.43 -3.92
CA ARG A 138 30.29 12.95 -3.67
C ARG A 138 29.45 12.66 -4.93
N LYS A 139 30.07 12.60 -6.10
CA LYS A 139 29.40 12.11 -7.31
C LYS A 139 29.24 10.58 -7.24
N THR A 140 28.15 10.10 -7.81
CA THR A 140 27.94 8.65 -7.96
C THR A 140 28.54 8.22 -9.29
N GLU A 141 29.43 7.25 -9.25
CA GLU A 141 30.06 6.64 -10.42
C GLU A 141 29.76 5.14 -10.48
N VAL A 142 29.95 4.56 -11.65
CA VAL A 142 29.73 3.14 -11.92
C VAL A 142 31.06 2.53 -12.32
N MET A 143 31.33 1.32 -11.83
CA MET A 143 32.51 0.55 -12.16
C MET A 143 32.16 -0.92 -12.41
N ASP A 144 32.83 -1.54 -13.37
CA ASP A 144 32.72 -2.97 -13.61
C ASP A 144 33.43 -3.77 -12.49
N ILE A 145 32.87 -4.91 -12.15
CA ILE A 145 33.48 -5.82 -11.17
C ILE A 145 34.31 -6.86 -11.92
N PRO A 146 35.64 -6.94 -11.70
CA PRO A 146 36.47 -7.99 -12.26
C PRO A 146 35.96 -9.38 -11.92
N ARG A 147 36.03 -10.31 -12.88
CA ARG A 147 35.45 -11.66 -12.70
C ARG A 147 36.04 -12.40 -11.50
N SER A 148 37.32 -12.23 -11.21
CA SER A 148 37.98 -12.84 -10.03
C SER A 148 37.30 -12.39 -8.73
N ILE A 149 37.07 -11.08 -8.60
CA ILE A 149 36.40 -10.46 -7.43
C ILE A 149 34.95 -10.91 -7.37
N ALA A 150 34.24 -10.94 -8.51
CA ALA A 150 32.85 -11.42 -8.57
C ALA A 150 32.74 -12.89 -8.09
N THR A 151 33.71 -13.76 -8.47
CA THR A 151 33.74 -15.14 -8.03
C THR A 151 34.01 -15.24 -6.52
N GLU A 152 34.99 -14.52 -6.01
CA GLU A 152 35.29 -14.46 -4.57
C GLU A 152 34.07 -14.04 -3.73
N PHE A 153 33.33 -13.08 -4.21
CA PHE A 153 32.07 -12.66 -3.57
C PHE A 153 31.02 -13.77 -3.53
N CYS A 154 30.83 -14.47 -4.65
CA CYS A 154 29.87 -15.58 -4.70
C CYS A 154 30.28 -16.70 -3.76
N GLU A 155 31.59 -17.05 -3.71
CA GLU A 155 32.10 -18.05 -2.78
C GLU A 155 31.95 -17.66 -1.32
N LYS A 156 32.18 -16.39 -0.98
CA LYS A 156 31.94 -15.86 0.36
C LYS A 156 30.46 -15.98 0.74
N GLU A 157 29.53 -15.61 -0.15
CA GLU A 157 28.10 -15.76 0.06
C GLU A 157 27.70 -17.22 0.25
N GLU A 158 28.23 -18.14 -0.55
CA GLU A 158 27.92 -19.57 -0.47
C GLU A 158 28.36 -20.18 0.87
N LYS A 159 29.57 -19.88 1.30
CA LYS A 159 30.15 -20.39 2.55
C LYS A 159 29.54 -19.78 3.81
N TYR A 160 28.95 -18.58 3.73
CA TYR A 160 28.43 -17.85 4.89
C TYR A 160 27.17 -18.51 5.44
N LYS A 161 27.11 -18.71 6.76
CA LYS A 161 25.91 -19.16 7.49
C LYS A 161 25.33 -18.01 8.27
N ILE A 162 24.09 -17.64 7.97
CA ILE A 162 23.38 -16.58 8.70
C ILE A 162 23.00 -17.11 10.07
N SER A 163 23.51 -16.50 11.12
CA SER A 163 23.24 -16.88 12.52
C SER A 163 22.04 -16.14 13.12
N ASP A 164 21.79 -14.90 12.66
CA ASP A 164 20.65 -14.12 13.12
C ASP A 164 19.36 -14.64 12.49
N TRP A 165 18.23 -14.45 13.18
CA TRP A 165 16.93 -14.90 12.70
C TRP A 165 16.47 -14.14 11.45
N TYR A 166 15.87 -14.86 10.52
CA TYR A 166 15.11 -14.35 9.38
C TYR A 166 13.92 -15.27 9.09
N PRO A 167 12.85 -14.76 8.43
CA PRO A 167 11.68 -15.57 8.16
C PRO A 167 11.91 -16.59 7.04
N ASN A 168 11.45 -17.81 7.24
CA ASN A 168 11.40 -18.87 6.23
C ASN A 168 9.94 -19.20 5.89
N VAL A 169 9.17 -18.19 5.49
CA VAL A 169 7.73 -18.29 5.17
C VAL A 169 7.58 -18.55 3.68
N SER A 170 6.78 -19.55 3.31
CA SER A 170 6.49 -19.87 1.91
C SER A 170 5.62 -18.77 1.27
N ILE A 171 5.92 -18.46 0.02
CA ILE A 171 5.11 -17.57 -0.81
C ILE A 171 3.98 -18.39 -1.43
N ILE A 172 2.76 -17.87 -1.38
CA ILE A 172 1.59 -18.53 -1.97
C ILE A 172 1.63 -18.36 -3.49
N GLU A 173 1.55 -19.46 -4.21
CA GLU A 173 1.46 -19.48 -5.66
C GLU A 173 0.10 -18.93 -6.14
N ASN A 174 0.15 -18.06 -7.14
CA ASN A 174 -1.02 -17.44 -7.76
C ASN A 174 -0.59 -16.87 -9.12
N SER A 175 -1.48 -16.81 -10.10
CA SER A 175 -1.17 -16.32 -11.45
C SER A 175 -0.67 -14.87 -11.52
N ARG A 176 -0.87 -14.08 -10.46
CA ARG A 176 -0.42 -12.69 -10.35
C ARG A 176 0.97 -12.55 -9.72
N ILE A 177 1.53 -13.64 -9.19
CA ILE A 177 2.82 -13.67 -8.49
C ILE A 177 3.74 -14.64 -9.22
N SER A 178 4.97 -14.20 -9.50
CA SER A 178 6.01 -15.05 -10.10
C SER A 178 6.67 -15.96 -9.04
N ALA A 179 5.84 -16.67 -8.28
CA ALA A 179 6.30 -17.65 -7.32
C ALA A 179 6.45 -19.04 -8.00
N TYR A 180 7.40 -19.81 -7.53
CA TYR A 180 7.59 -21.21 -7.92
C TYR A 180 7.38 -22.13 -6.71
N PRO A 181 7.14 -23.42 -6.89
CA PRO A 181 6.92 -24.35 -5.78
C PRO A 181 8.01 -24.28 -4.72
N ASN A 182 7.59 -24.18 -3.45
CA ASN A 182 8.47 -24.04 -2.27
C ASN A 182 9.28 -22.74 -2.18
N MET A 183 9.01 -21.73 -3.02
CA MET A 183 9.64 -20.42 -2.88
C MET A 183 9.27 -19.79 -1.53
N THR A 184 10.27 -19.24 -0.87
CA THR A 184 10.14 -18.59 0.43
C THR A 184 10.43 -17.08 0.34
N VAL A 185 10.09 -16.34 1.37
CA VAL A 185 10.43 -14.91 1.47
C VAL A 185 11.94 -14.69 1.43
N ALA A 186 12.74 -15.64 1.95
CA ALA A 186 14.21 -15.57 1.90
C ALA A 186 14.76 -15.58 0.46
N ASP A 187 14.09 -16.27 -0.47
CA ASP A 187 14.50 -16.36 -1.88
C ASP A 187 14.38 -15.04 -2.65
N LEU A 188 13.63 -14.08 -2.09
CA LEU A 188 13.55 -12.72 -2.63
C LEU A 188 14.83 -11.91 -2.41
N PHE A 189 15.76 -12.40 -1.63
CA PHE A 189 16.99 -11.71 -1.27
C PHE A 189 18.23 -12.46 -1.79
N THR A 190 19.34 -11.75 -1.98
CA THR A 190 20.64 -12.38 -2.03
C THR A 190 21.04 -12.77 -0.62
N LYS A 191 21.96 -13.72 -0.49
CA LYS A 191 22.42 -14.14 0.84
C LYS A 191 23.01 -12.98 1.64
N ARG A 192 23.71 -12.06 0.96
CA ARG A 192 24.27 -10.86 1.55
C ARG A 192 23.21 -9.91 2.09
N THR A 193 22.19 -9.57 1.27
CA THR A 193 21.12 -8.66 1.73
C THR A 193 20.28 -9.31 2.81
N LEU A 194 20.04 -10.63 2.74
CA LEU A 194 19.33 -11.37 3.79
C LEU A 194 20.10 -11.33 5.11
N ALA A 195 21.43 -11.59 5.08
CA ALA A 195 22.28 -11.52 6.26
C ALA A 195 22.30 -10.12 6.88
N CYS A 196 22.41 -9.06 6.05
CA CYS A 196 22.39 -7.68 6.52
C CYS A 196 21.03 -7.30 7.14
N HIS A 197 19.91 -7.76 6.57
CA HIS A 197 18.58 -7.53 7.15
C HIS A 197 18.39 -8.30 8.45
N ALA A 198 18.83 -9.57 8.52
CA ALA A 198 18.76 -10.37 9.74
C ALA A 198 19.55 -9.71 10.88
N LYS A 199 20.78 -9.23 10.58
CA LYS A 199 21.61 -8.50 11.54
C LYS A 199 20.96 -7.18 11.98
N LEU A 200 20.44 -6.39 11.04
CA LEU A 200 19.75 -5.15 11.35
C LEU A 200 18.51 -5.39 12.23
N TYR A 201 17.72 -6.42 11.90
CA TYR A 201 16.54 -6.79 12.70
C TYR A 201 16.93 -7.17 14.14
N ALA A 202 17.96 -8.00 14.31
CA ALA A 202 18.46 -8.39 15.63
C ALA A 202 18.97 -7.19 16.44
N LEU A 203 19.62 -6.23 15.80
CA LEU A 203 20.08 -5.00 16.47
C LEU A 203 18.92 -4.06 16.84
N ILE A 204 17.91 -3.94 15.99
CA ILE A 204 16.67 -3.21 16.34
C ILE A 204 16.03 -3.86 17.57
N ASP A 205 15.94 -5.19 17.60
CA ASP A 205 15.37 -5.95 18.71
C ASP A 205 16.17 -5.78 20.02
N LYS A 206 17.50 -5.68 19.89
CA LYS A 206 18.44 -5.49 21.03
C LYS A 206 18.38 -4.09 21.63
N PHE A 207 18.28 -3.04 20.79
CA PHE A 207 18.51 -1.66 21.21
C PHE A 207 17.25 -0.83 21.33
N SER A 208 16.10 -1.32 20.88
CA SER A 208 14.86 -0.55 20.87
C SER A 208 13.65 -1.35 21.30
N GLU A 209 12.69 -0.69 21.92
CA GLU A 209 11.42 -1.26 22.40
C GLU A 209 10.26 -0.28 22.17
N GLY A 210 9.04 -0.77 22.36
CA GLY A 210 7.83 0.06 22.31
C GLY A 210 7.63 0.79 20.98
N ALA A 211 7.21 2.04 21.04
CA ALA A 211 6.88 2.87 19.89
C ALA A 211 8.11 3.26 19.05
N GLU A 212 9.28 3.39 19.67
CA GLU A 212 10.55 3.63 18.97
C GLU A 212 10.92 2.43 18.10
N LYS A 213 10.81 1.21 18.64
CA LYS A 213 11.02 -0.03 17.89
C LYS A 213 10.06 -0.14 16.71
N ASP A 214 8.79 0.18 16.92
CA ASP A 214 7.80 0.18 15.83
C ASP A 214 8.20 1.15 14.71
N LEU A 215 8.77 2.34 15.03
CA LEU A 215 9.26 3.29 14.03
C LEU A 215 10.50 2.77 13.28
N PHE A 216 11.40 2.03 13.93
CA PHE A 216 12.48 1.32 13.24
C PHE A 216 11.93 0.24 12.33
N LEU A 217 10.95 -0.54 12.79
CA LEU A 217 10.35 -1.63 12.01
C LEU A 217 9.56 -1.13 10.81
N ILE A 218 8.92 0.05 10.87
CA ILE A 218 8.28 0.65 9.69
C ILE A 218 9.32 1.06 8.64
N ALA A 219 10.46 1.62 9.07
CA ALA A 219 11.57 1.91 8.16
C ALA A 219 12.20 0.63 7.59
N PHE A 220 12.33 -0.41 8.42
CA PHE A 220 12.85 -1.72 8.06
C PHE A 220 12.00 -2.40 6.99
N THR A 221 10.69 -2.51 7.22
CA THR A 221 9.77 -3.14 6.25
C THR A 221 9.70 -2.35 4.94
N ALA A 222 9.76 -1.01 5.01
CA ALA A 222 9.87 -0.16 3.82
C ALA A 222 11.19 -0.34 3.06
N ASN A 223 12.25 -0.86 3.71
CA ASN A 223 13.55 -1.13 3.10
C ASN A 223 13.61 -2.45 2.35
N LEU A 224 12.94 -3.49 2.85
CA LEU A 224 13.03 -4.87 2.38
C LEU A 224 12.97 -5.01 0.86
N ALA A 225 11.88 -4.55 0.25
CA ALA A 225 11.68 -4.67 -1.19
C ALA A 225 12.71 -3.88 -2.02
N ASN A 226 13.23 -2.77 -1.49
CA ASN A 226 14.23 -1.97 -2.18
C ASN A 226 15.64 -2.57 -2.12
N CYS A 227 15.89 -3.48 -1.19
CA CYS A 227 17.16 -4.20 -1.04
C CYS A 227 16.99 -5.70 -1.37
N SER A 228 15.97 -6.04 -2.16
CA SER A 228 15.71 -7.40 -2.65
C SER A 228 16.12 -7.57 -4.11
N ARG A 229 15.99 -8.79 -4.63
CA ARG A 229 16.19 -9.15 -6.06
C ARG A 229 15.10 -8.59 -6.99
N LEU A 230 14.11 -7.88 -6.45
CA LEU A 230 12.93 -7.38 -7.17
C LEU A 230 13.16 -6.01 -7.84
N VAL A 231 14.32 -5.38 -7.66
CA VAL A 231 14.60 -4.04 -8.20
C VAL A 231 15.20 -4.16 -9.61
N PRO A 232 14.45 -3.80 -10.67
CA PRO A 232 14.95 -3.89 -12.04
C PRO A 232 15.84 -2.69 -12.39
N PRO A 233 16.88 -2.86 -13.21
CA PRO A 233 17.59 -1.75 -13.84
C PRO A 233 16.73 -1.10 -14.93
N ILE A 234 16.78 0.26 -15.04
CA ILE A 234 16.13 1.01 -16.13
C ILE A 234 17.22 1.51 -17.08
N LYS A 235 17.58 0.70 -18.07
CA LYS A 235 18.66 1.00 -19.03
C LYS A 235 18.51 2.36 -19.74
N SER A 236 17.28 2.80 -20.03
CA SER A 236 16.99 4.07 -20.69
C SER A 236 17.28 5.31 -19.86
N ARG A 237 17.49 5.16 -18.54
CA ARG A 237 17.74 6.29 -17.61
C ARG A 237 19.19 6.40 -17.15
N GLY A 238 20.09 5.60 -17.71
CA GLY A 238 21.50 5.58 -17.38
C GLY A 238 21.95 4.33 -16.63
N ALA A 239 23.28 4.25 -16.42
CA ALA A 239 23.91 3.12 -15.78
C ALA A 239 23.40 2.96 -14.34
N LEU A 240 22.88 1.77 -14.03
CA LEU A 240 22.32 1.39 -12.73
C LEU A 240 21.18 2.29 -12.22
N ALA A 241 20.48 2.99 -13.14
CA ALA A 241 19.21 3.62 -12.78
C ALA A 241 18.18 2.57 -12.37
N GLN A 242 17.50 2.81 -11.25
CA GLN A 242 16.62 1.83 -10.62
C GLN A 242 15.17 2.05 -10.99
N GLY A 243 14.45 0.96 -11.29
CA GLY A 243 13.01 0.91 -11.35
C GLY A 243 12.35 0.76 -9.98
N ALA A 244 11.03 0.89 -9.96
CA ALA A 244 10.27 0.45 -8.80
C ALA A 244 10.40 -1.08 -8.67
N TRP A 245 10.47 -1.60 -7.45
CA TRP A 245 10.49 -3.03 -7.23
C TRP A 245 9.24 -3.72 -7.78
N MET A 246 9.42 -4.93 -8.30
CA MET A 246 8.38 -5.71 -8.99
C MET A 246 7.44 -6.36 -7.98
N THR A 247 6.24 -5.80 -7.84
CA THR A 247 5.26 -6.23 -6.84
C THR A 247 4.73 -7.66 -7.06
N GLY A 248 4.76 -8.16 -8.29
CA GLY A 248 4.45 -9.56 -8.62
C GLY A 248 5.63 -10.53 -8.40
N PHE A 249 6.68 -10.15 -7.67
CA PHE A 249 7.87 -10.94 -7.33
C PHE A 249 8.64 -11.47 -8.53
N TYR A 250 8.48 -10.84 -9.69
CA TYR A 250 9.26 -11.17 -10.87
C TYR A 250 10.71 -10.73 -10.72
N ILE A 251 11.64 -11.68 -10.81
CA ILE A 251 13.07 -11.44 -10.82
C ILE A 251 13.54 -11.48 -12.28
N GLY A 252 13.99 -10.34 -12.80
CA GLY A 252 14.46 -10.21 -14.17
C GLY A 252 15.81 -10.90 -14.40
N GLU A 253 16.26 -10.93 -15.68
CA GLU A 253 17.58 -11.47 -16.05
C GLU A 253 18.75 -10.75 -15.34
N THR A 254 18.52 -9.51 -14.98
CA THR A 254 19.39 -8.72 -14.08
C THR A 254 18.55 -7.98 -13.06
N PHE A 255 19.12 -7.76 -11.89
CA PHE A 255 18.51 -6.97 -10.83
C PHE A 255 19.55 -6.10 -10.11
N ILE A 256 19.09 -5.06 -9.44
CA ILE A 256 19.94 -4.18 -8.64
C ILE A 256 19.81 -4.57 -7.18
N GLU A 257 20.92 -4.99 -6.60
CA GLU A 257 21.06 -5.23 -5.18
C GLU A 257 21.56 -3.95 -4.49
N ASN A 258 20.79 -3.45 -3.56
CA ASN A 258 21.10 -2.21 -2.84
C ASN A 258 21.75 -2.48 -1.47
N ASN A 259 22.66 -1.60 -1.07
CA ASN A 259 23.30 -1.63 0.25
C ASN A 259 22.26 -1.38 1.34
N VAL A 260 22.07 -2.38 2.19
CA VAL A 260 21.00 -2.38 3.22
C VAL A 260 21.12 -1.21 4.19
N LEU A 261 22.33 -0.89 4.66
CA LEU A 261 22.55 0.23 5.59
C LEU A 261 22.25 1.56 4.94
N HIS A 262 22.79 1.81 3.73
CA HIS A 262 22.60 3.06 3.01
C HIS A 262 21.12 3.34 2.72
N TYR A 263 20.38 2.34 2.28
CA TYR A 263 18.95 2.48 1.99
C TYR A 263 18.09 2.55 3.26
N PHE A 264 18.46 1.83 4.31
CA PHE A 264 17.78 1.92 5.58
C PHE A 264 17.88 3.31 6.21
N GLU A 265 19.04 3.95 6.19
CA GLU A 265 19.20 5.34 6.65
C GLU A 265 18.24 6.30 5.95
N ASN A 266 18.09 6.14 4.63
CA ASN A 266 17.13 6.93 3.85
C ASN A 266 15.68 6.65 4.26
N ARG A 267 15.33 5.39 4.57
CA ARG A 267 13.98 5.01 5.02
C ARG A 267 13.70 5.51 6.42
N LEU A 268 14.64 5.36 7.34
CA LEU A 268 14.52 5.88 8.70
C LEU A 268 14.36 7.40 8.72
N SER A 269 15.14 8.13 7.90
CA SER A 269 14.98 9.58 7.75
C SER A 269 13.58 9.96 7.28
N LYS A 270 12.99 9.20 6.33
CA LYS A 270 11.61 9.43 5.88
C LYS A 270 10.58 9.10 6.96
N ALA A 271 10.78 8.01 7.70
CA ALA A 271 9.91 7.62 8.80
C ALA A 271 9.91 8.69 9.91
N ILE A 272 11.11 9.17 10.30
CA ILE A 272 11.26 10.26 11.28
C ILE A 272 10.55 11.54 10.81
N LYS A 273 10.82 12.00 9.59
CA LYS A 273 10.17 13.20 9.03
C LYS A 273 8.64 13.08 8.96
N GLY A 274 8.15 11.89 8.59
CA GLY A 274 6.71 11.62 8.56
C GLY A 274 6.10 11.67 9.94
N LYS A 275 6.78 11.12 10.93
CA LYS A 275 6.36 11.14 12.33
C LYS A 275 6.41 12.55 12.93
N GLU A 276 7.49 13.30 12.70
CA GLU A 276 7.61 14.69 13.12
C GLU A 276 6.48 15.56 12.54
N ASN A 277 6.13 15.36 11.27
CA ASN A 277 4.99 16.04 10.64
C ASN A 277 3.66 15.69 11.32
N TYR A 278 3.38 14.41 11.56
CA TYR A 278 2.15 13.99 12.25
C TYR A 278 2.06 14.57 13.66
N LEU A 279 3.14 14.45 14.45
CA LEU A 279 3.18 14.96 15.82
C LEU A 279 3.00 16.48 15.89
N SER A 280 3.54 17.24 14.93
CA SER A 280 3.39 18.71 14.88
C SER A 280 1.93 19.12 14.61
N GLU A 281 1.21 18.39 13.76
CA GLU A 281 -0.20 18.68 13.48
C GLU A 281 -1.09 18.30 14.67
N VAL A 282 -0.86 17.14 15.28
CA VAL A 282 -1.61 16.75 16.48
C VAL A 282 -1.36 17.71 17.65
N ALA A 283 -0.13 18.21 17.82
CA ALA A 283 0.18 19.19 18.87
C ALA A 283 -0.52 20.54 18.62
N GLY A 284 -0.67 20.95 17.34
CA GLY A 284 -1.44 22.13 16.96
C GLY A 284 -2.93 22.05 17.33
N ASP A 285 -3.51 20.84 17.21
CA ASP A 285 -4.92 20.59 17.60
C ASP A 285 -5.11 20.51 19.12
N LEU A 286 -4.12 20.05 19.89
CA LEU A 286 -4.17 20.04 21.35
C LEU A 286 -4.27 21.45 21.99
N MET A 287 -3.97 22.50 21.20
CA MET A 287 -4.22 23.89 21.62
C MET A 287 -5.68 24.32 21.50
N LYS A 288 -6.56 23.44 20.97
CA LYS A 288 -8.03 23.64 20.93
C LYS A 288 -8.68 22.66 21.92
N PRO A 289 -8.89 23.05 23.19
CA PRO A 289 -9.22 22.10 24.25
C PRO A 289 -10.63 21.49 24.20
N GLU A 290 -11.44 21.79 23.23
CA GLU A 290 -12.87 21.47 23.26
C GLU A 290 -13.25 20.08 22.72
N VAL A 291 -12.38 19.38 21.95
CA VAL A 291 -12.71 18.05 21.40
C VAL A 291 -11.51 17.11 21.46
N SER A 292 -11.63 16.08 22.28
CA SER A 292 -10.66 14.97 22.32
C SER A 292 -11.10 13.87 21.34
N SER A 293 -10.51 13.79 20.15
CA SER A 293 -10.72 12.69 19.24
C SER A 293 -10.01 11.41 19.69
N THR A 294 -10.59 10.27 19.41
CA THR A 294 -10.06 8.95 19.70
C THR A 294 -9.77 8.17 18.41
N PHE A 295 -8.85 7.22 18.48
CA PHE A 295 -8.65 6.26 17.39
C PHE A 295 -8.61 4.83 17.94
N ARG A 296 -9.10 3.90 17.13
CA ARG A 296 -9.06 2.46 17.38
C ARG A 296 -8.58 1.77 16.12
N ILE A 297 -7.61 0.87 16.24
CA ILE A 297 -7.13 0.02 15.14
C ILE A 297 -7.64 -1.40 15.39
N THR A 298 -8.29 -2.00 14.38
CA THR A 298 -8.85 -3.34 14.46
C THR A 298 -8.34 -4.21 13.31
N ASN A 299 -8.39 -5.52 13.50
CA ASN A 299 -8.02 -6.51 12.48
C ASN A 299 -9.21 -7.43 12.21
N ASP A 300 -10.38 -6.82 12.10
CA ASP A 300 -11.63 -7.53 11.88
C ASP A 300 -11.82 -7.84 10.38
N ASP A 301 -12.56 -8.90 10.08
CA ASP A 301 -13.07 -9.14 8.75
C ASP A 301 -14.18 -8.11 8.45
N ALA A 302 -14.06 -7.38 7.33
CA ALA A 302 -15.07 -6.41 6.92
C ALA A 302 -16.46 -7.02 6.69
N LYS A 303 -16.55 -8.35 6.58
CA LYS A 303 -17.80 -9.12 6.53
C LYS A 303 -18.42 -9.36 7.91
N SER A 304 -17.71 -9.01 9.00
CA SER A 304 -18.15 -9.21 10.39
C SER A 304 -17.39 -8.27 11.33
N LEU A 305 -17.78 -7.01 11.35
CA LEU A 305 -17.13 -5.96 12.16
C LEU A 305 -17.56 -6.09 13.63
N ASN A 306 -16.60 -6.06 14.55
CA ASN A 306 -16.86 -6.06 15.98
C ASN A 306 -17.28 -4.64 16.46
N LEU A 307 -18.43 -4.19 15.97
CA LEU A 307 -19.03 -2.89 16.28
C LEU A 307 -20.52 -3.03 16.53
N PRO A 308 -21.11 -2.21 17.42
CA PRO A 308 -22.55 -2.16 17.62
C PRO A 308 -23.29 -1.68 16.36
N ASP A 309 -24.56 -2.06 16.24
CA ASP A 309 -25.46 -1.52 15.22
C ASP A 309 -25.60 -0.01 15.37
N ASN A 310 -25.75 0.70 14.27
CA ASN A 310 -25.99 2.16 14.23
C ASN A 310 -25.00 2.97 15.12
N SER A 311 -23.73 2.59 15.11
CA SER A 311 -22.68 3.20 15.95
C SER A 311 -21.75 4.17 15.20
N VAL A 312 -21.79 4.16 13.87
CA VAL A 312 -20.89 4.91 12.99
C VAL A 312 -21.65 6.02 12.27
N ASP A 313 -21.05 7.20 12.16
CA ASP A 313 -21.65 8.36 11.50
C ASP A 313 -21.25 8.50 10.04
N TYR A 314 -20.05 8.04 9.67
CA TYR A 314 -19.59 8.08 8.28
C TYR A 314 -18.68 6.87 7.97
N VAL A 315 -18.92 6.26 6.83
CA VAL A 315 -18.06 5.20 6.28
C VAL A 315 -17.43 5.73 4.99
N PHE A 316 -16.13 5.58 4.87
CA PHE A 316 -15.43 5.70 3.59
C PHE A 316 -14.63 4.44 3.35
N THR A 317 -14.53 4.01 2.10
CA THR A 317 -13.68 2.88 1.80
C THR A 317 -13.20 2.84 0.35
N ASP A 318 -12.06 2.16 0.17
CA ASP A 318 -11.50 1.75 -1.10
C ASP A 318 -11.42 0.22 -1.11
N PRO A 319 -12.55 -0.49 -1.41
CA PRO A 319 -12.61 -1.94 -1.31
C PRO A 319 -11.67 -2.61 -2.31
N PRO A 320 -11.29 -3.88 -2.11
CA PRO A 320 -10.42 -4.61 -3.04
C PRO A 320 -11.06 -4.75 -4.43
N TYR A 321 -10.22 -4.62 -5.49
CA TYR A 321 -10.63 -4.62 -6.90
C TYR A 321 -10.45 -6.00 -7.53
N GLY A 322 -11.13 -7.02 -7.00
CA GLY A 322 -11.12 -8.37 -7.53
C GLY A 322 -9.73 -8.98 -7.61
N ASP A 323 -9.22 -9.21 -8.83
CA ASP A 323 -7.91 -9.81 -9.08
C ASP A 323 -6.77 -8.79 -9.29
N SER A 324 -7.07 -7.48 -9.16
CA SER A 324 -6.13 -6.42 -9.57
C SER A 324 -4.86 -6.36 -8.72
N VAL A 325 -4.99 -6.58 -7.42
CA VAL A 325 -3.87 -6.56 -6.46
C VAL A 325 -4.02 -7.72 -5.48
N PRO A 326 -3.15 -8.73 -5.50
CA PRO A 326 -3.12 -9.78 -4.49
C PRO A 326 -2.42 -9.26 -3.23
N TYR A 327 -3.17 -8.52 -2.39
CA TYR A 327 -2.62 -7.78 -1.26
C TYR A 327 -1.86 -8.67 -0.27
N PHE A 328 -2.39 -9.83 0.05
CA PHE A 328 -1.77 -10.71 1.04
C PHE A 328 -0.51 -11.37 0.52
N GLU A 329 -0.49 -11.82 -0.74
CA GLU A 329 0.72 -12.35 -1.35
C GLU A 329 1.81 -11.29 -1.44
N GLN A 330 1.45 -10.06 -1.85
CA GLN A 330 2.44 -8.99 -1.98
C GLN A 330 2.96 -8.49 -0.64
N SER A 331 2.12 -8.51 0.41
CA SER A 331 2.51 -8.10 1.76
C SER A 331 3.21 -9.19 2.57
N VAL A 332 3.33 -10.43 2.04
CA VAL A 332 4.00 -11.52 2.75
C VAL A 332 5.42 -11.15 3.18
N ILE A 333 6.12 -10.36 2.36
CA ILE A 333 7.47 -9.85 2.68
C ILE A 333 7.49 -9.03 3.97
N TRP A 334 6.42 -8.28 4.26
CA TRP A 334 6.31 -7.48 5.49
C TRP A 334 5.78 -8.32 6.65
N ASN A 335 4.68 -9.07 6.41
CA ASN A 335 4.07 -9.92 7.43
C ASN A 335 5.07 -10.94 8.01
N ALA A 336 5.88 -11.56 7.15
CA ALA A 336 6.88 -12.55 7.57
C ALA A 336 7.94 -11.96 8.51
N TRP A 337 8.52 -10.81 8.17
CA TRP A 337 9.51 -10.15 9.01
C TRP A 337 8.93 -9.53 10.30
N LEU A 338 7.65 -9.15 10.28
CA LEU A 338 6.93 -8.67 11.45
C LEU A 338 6.36 -9.82 12.31
N ARG A 339 6.53 -11.09 11.88
CA ARG A 339 5.96 -12.29 12.54
C ARG A 339 4.45 -12.22 12.67
N LEU A 340 3.78 -11.68 11.63
CA LEU A 340 2.34 -11.55 11.56
C LEU A 340 1.77 -12.64 10.64
N GLU A 341 0.62 -13.19 11.02
CA GLU A 341 -0.06 -14.25 10.30
C GLU A 341 -1.36 -13.73 9.66
N PRO A 342 -1.36 -13.49 8.33
CA PRO A 342 -2.56 -13.05 7.64
C PRO A 342 -3.53 -14.21 7.43
N LYS A 343 -4.85 -13.93 7.57
CA LYS A 343 -5.94 -14.90 7.32
C LYS A 343 -6.28 -14.92 5.83
N TYR A 344 -5.51 -15.65 5.04
CA TYR A 344 -5.64 -15.69 3.57
C TYR A 344 -7.04 -16.11 3.08
N THR A 345 -7.72 -17.02 3.78
CA THR A 345 -9.06 -17.53 3.39
C THR A 345 -10.14 -16.46 3.47
N ASP A 346 -9.96 -15.48 4.35
CA ASP A 346 -10.98 -14.47 4.64
C ASP A 346 -10.87 -13.24 3.74
N GLU A 347 -9.75 -13.10 3.00
CA GLU A 347 -9.52 -11.98 2.08
C GLU A 347 -10.60 -11.93 0.98
N ILE A 348 -11.15 -10.74 0.75
CA ILE A 348 -12.07 -10.46 -0.36
C ILE A 348 -11.25 -10.26 -1.62
N VAL A 349 -11.21 -11.25 -2.50
CA VAL A 349 -10.33 -11.27 -3.69
C VAL A 349 -10.84 -12.28 -4.71
N ILE A 350 -10.52 -12.08 -5.99
CA ILE A 350 -10.58 -13.13 -7.01
C ILE A 350 -9.18 -13.73 -7.12
N SER A 351 -9.04 -15.03 -6.87
CA SER A 351 -7.75 -15.71 -6.80
C SER A 351 -7.83 -17.16 -7.24
N ASP A 352 -6.92 -17.56 -8.09
CA ASP A 352 -6.71 -18.94 -8.55
C ASP A 352 -5.76 -19.73 -7.63
N SER A 353 -5.31 -19.13 -6.53
CA SER A 353 -4.46 -19.82 -5.56
C SER A 353 -5.16 -21.02 -4.94
N ASN A 354 -4.47 -22.18 -4.88
CA ASN A 354 -4.97 -23.41 -4.25
C ASN A 354 -5.43 -23.23 -2.79
N LYS A 355 -4.90 -22.22 -2.11
CA LYS A 355 -5.28 -21.93 -0.71
C LYS A 355 -6.59 -21.14 -0.57
N ARG A 356 -7.08 -20.52 -1.65
CA ARG A 356 -8.29 -19.69 -1.62
C ARG A 356 -9.32 -20.09 -2.66
N SER A 357 -8.95 -20.28 -3.93
CA SER A 357 -9.82 -20.65 -5.06
C SER A 357 -11.14 -19.86 -5.07
N LYS A 358 -11.04 -18.52 -5.07
CA LYS A 358 -12.19 -17.62 -5.07
C LYS A 358 -12.41 -17.05 -6.48
N GLY A 359 -13.57 -17.35 -7.05
CA GLY A 359 -14.04 -16.76 -8.31
C GLY A 359 -14.85 -15.49 -8.12
N ILE A 360 -15.53 -15.06 -9.18
CA ILE A 360 -16.38 -13.87 -9.17
C ILE A 360 -17.57 -14.01 -8.23
N ASN A 361 -18.16 -15.20 -8.13
CA ASN A 361 -19.34 -15.44 -7.28
C ASN A 361 -18.98 -15.32 -5.79
N GLU A 362 -17.84 -15.87 -5.37
CA GLU A 362 -17.33 -15.72 -4.01
C GLU A 362 -17.01 -14.26 -3.71
N PHE A 363 -16.42 -13.52 -4.67
CA PHE A 363 -16.14 -12.11 -4.55
C PHE A 363 -17.43 -11.29 -4.38
N GLU A 364 -18.46 -11.51 -5.23
CA GLU A 364 -19.78 -10.87 -5.11
C GLU A 364 -20.43 -11.12 -3.75
N ASN A 365 -20.41 -12.36 -3.29
CA ASN A 365 -20.96 -12.71 -1.98
C ASN A 365 -20.21 -12.03 -0.83
N ASP A 366 -18.88 -12.00 -0.90
CA ASP A 366 -18.04 -11.38 0.13
C ASP A 366 -18.22 -9.85 0.16
N ILE A 367 -18.32 -9.20 -0.99
CA ILE A 367 -18.63 -7.76 -1.11
C ILE A 367 -20.02 -7.47 -0.54
N ASN A 368 -21.03 -8.28 -0.90
CA ASN A 368 -22.39 -8.09 -0.39
C ASN A 368 -22.45 -8.22 1.14
N LYS A 369 -21.74 -9.20 1.73
CA LYS A 369 -21.64 -9.35 3.20
C LYS A 369 -20.98 -8.13 3.83
N SER A 370 -19.88 -7.62 3.25
CA SER A 370 -19.20 -6.44 3.79
C SER A 370 -20.09 -5.20 3.74
N PHE A 371 -20.90 -5.04 2.68
CA PHE A 371 -21.83 -3.91 2.57
C PHE A 371 -23.02 -4.07 3.52
N SER A 372 -23.44 -5.30 3.80
CA SER A 372 -24.42 -5.59 4.87
C SER A 372 -23.89 -5.16 6.25
N GLU A 373 -22.63 -5.44 6.53
CA GLU A 373 -21.98 -4.97 7.77
C GLU A 373 -21.83 -3.44 7.82
N ILE A 374 -21.43 -2.81 6.72
CA ILE A 374 -21.40 -1.34 6.61
C ILE A 374 -22.79 -0.78 6.91
N ARG A 375 -23.87 -1.36 6.32
CA ARG A 375 -25.23 -0.95 6.61
C ARG A 375 -25.59 -1.12 8.08
N ARG A 376 -25.23 -2.25 8.68
CA ARG A 376 -25.54 -2.55 10.09
C ARG A 376 -24.92 -1.51 11.02
N VAL A 377 -23.63 -1.20 10.84
CA VAL A 377 -22.92 -0.28 11.74
C VAL A 377 -23.20 1.19 11.48
N LEU A 378 -23.53 1.58 10.24
CA LEU A 378 -23.83 2.96 9.87
C LEU A 378 -25.17 3.39 10.45
N LYS A 379 -25.25 4.56 11.07
CA LYS A 379 -26.49 5.18 11.56
C LYS A 379 -27.43 5.51 10.40
N ASP A 380 -28.74 5.52 10.67
CA ASP A 380 -29.75 5.89 9.68
C ASP A 380 -29.55 7.32 9.18
N ASN A 381 -29.83 7.54 7.90
CA ASN A 381 -29.66 8.80 7.18
C ASN A 381 -28.22 9.32 7.09
N LYS A 382 -27.23 8.56 7.56
CA LYS A 382 -25.81 8.85 7.42
C LYS A 382 -25.26 8.29 6.10
N PHE A 383 -23.98 8.60 5.80
CA PHE A 383 -23.40 8.47 4.47
C PHE A 383 -22.28 7.41 4.44
N PHE A 384 -22.19 6.77 3.30
CA PHE A 384 -21.15 5.81 2.93
C PHE A 384 -20.54 6.22 1.59
N SER A 385 -19.27 6.58 1.54
CA SER A 385 -18.55 6.88 0.30
C SER A 385 -17.58 5.75 -0.04
N LEU A 386 -17.49 5.41 -1.31
CA LEU A 386 -16.48 4.48 -1.80
C LEU A 386 -15.76 5.02 -3.04
N THR A 387 -14.48 4.68 -3.15
CA THR A 387 -13.75 4.79 -4.42
C THR A 387 -13.69 3.44 -5.07
N PHE A 388 -13.80 3.40 -6.39
CA PHE A 388 -13.73 2.15 -7.12
C PHE A 388 -13.17 2.31 -8.53
N HIS A 389 -12.42 1.31 -8.96
CA HIS A 389 -11.91 1.19 -10.32
C HIS A 389 -11.96 -0.27 -10.76
N SER A 390 -12.52 -0.55 -11.92
CA SER A 390 -12.50 -1.88 -12.53
C SER A 390 -12.26 -1.78 -14.02
N LEU A 391 -11.55 -2.76 -14.58
CA LEU A 391 -11.28 -2.87 -16.01
C LEU A 391 -12.22 -3.87 -16.68
N SER A 392 -12.84 -4.76 -15.94
CA SER A 392 -13.65 -5.87 -16.48
C SER A 392 -15.15 -5.57 -16.51
N GLY A 393 -15.62 -4.64 -15.67
CA GLY A 393 -17.03 -4.38 -15.45
C GLY A 393 -17.74 -5.35 -14.51
N MET A 394 -17.21 -6.55 -14.30
CA MET A 394 -17.82 -7.56 -13.41
C MET A 394 -17.78 -7.13 -11.95
N GLU A 395 -16.66 -6.58 -11.52
CA GLU A 395 -16.51 -6.06 -10.17
C GLU A 395 -17.43 -4.84 -9.92
N TRP A 396 -17.69 -4.02 -10.99
CA TRP A 396 -18.69 -2.96 -10.92
C TRP A 396 -20.09 -3.50 -10.65
N LYS A 397 -20.45 -4.59 -11.35
CA LYS A 397 -21.74 -5.26 -11.12
C LYS A 397 -21.85 -5.78 -9.69
N ALA A 398 -20.79 -6.38 -9.15
CA ALA A 398 -20.75 -6.84 -7.76
C ALA A 398 -21.01 -5.72 -6.75
N ILE A 399 -20.33 -4.57 -6.92
CA ILE A 399 -20.50 -3.38 -6.08
C ILE A 399 -21.92 -2.82 -6.20
N SER A 400 -22.41 -2.64 -7.44
CA SER A 400 -23.77 -2.13 -7.70
C SER A 400 -24.84 -3.01 -7.06
N ASN A 401 -24.75 -4.32 -7.27
CA ASN A 401 -25.68 -5.30 -6.67
C ASN A 401 -25.65 -5.22 -5.13
N ALA A 402 -24.46 -5.13 -4.53
CA ALA A 402 -24.33 -5.01 -3.08
C ALA A 402 -24.96 -3.72 -2.54
N CYS A 403 -24.84 -2.60 -3.27
CA CYS A 403 -25.50 -1.34 -2.89
C CYS A 403 -27.03 -1.48 -2.93
N VAL A 404 -27.57 -2.05 -4.01
CA VAL A 404 -29.02 -2.27 -4.19
C VAL A 404 -29.55 -3.21 -3.11
N PHE A 405 -28.93 -4.39 -2.91
CA PHE A 405 -29.37 -5.38 -1.92
C PHE A 405 -29.35 -4.82 -0.48
N ASN A 406 -28.47 -3.88 -0.20
CA ASN A 406 -28.36 -3.28 1.11
C ASN A 406 -29.10 -1.92 1.21
N ASN A 407 -29.99 -1.57 0.29
CA ASN A 407 -30.82 -0.35 0.30
C ASN A 407 -29.99 0.94 0.50
N PHE A 408 -28.87 1.04 -0.14
CA PHE A 408 -28.10 2.27 -0.24
C PHE A 408 -28.57 3.10 -1.44
N ILE A 409 -28.85 4.38 -1.22
CA ILE A 409 -29.25 5.31 -2.27
C ILE A 409 -28.06 6.19 -2.60
N VAL A 410 -27.74 6.32 -3.87
CA VAL A 410 -26.70 7.25 -4.33
C VAL A 410 -27.19 8.69 -4.16
N VAL A 411 -26.32 9.51 -3.59
CA VAL A 411 -26.61 10.93 -3.36
C VAL A 411 -25.58 11.84 -4.01
N ASP A 412 -24.41 11.30 -4.36
CA ASP A 412 -23.34 12.09 -4.96
C ASP A 412 -22.32 11.19 -5.67
N TYR A 413 -21.66 11.71 -6.69
CA TYR A 413 -20.55 11.04 -7.36
C TYR A 413 -19.56 12.05 -7.93
N GLU A 414 -18.29 11.71 -7.91
CA GLU A 414 -17.20 12.53 -8.41
C GLU A 414 -16.17 11.68 -9.14
N TRP A 415 -15.44 12.29 -10.05
CA TRP A 415 -14.30 11.68 -10.71
C TRP A 415 -13.00 12.10 -10.03
N LEU A 416 -12.25 11.13 -9.52
CA LEU A 416 -10.94 11.37 -8.91
C LEU A 416 -9.84 11.24 -9.96
N GLU A 417 -9.32 12.37 -10.45
CA GLU A 417 -8.15 12.37 -11.32
C GLU A 417 -6.90 11.95 -10.55
N GLN A 418 -6.22 10.94 -11.04
CA GLN A 418 -4.92 10.54 -10.52
C GLN A 418 -3.80 11.34 -11.20
N LYS A 419 -2.90 11.92 -10.41
CA LYS A 419 -1.70 12.64 -10.94
C LYS A 419 -0.70 11.70 -11.62
N THR A 420 -0.70 10.42 -11.27
CA THR A 420 0.16 9.37 -11.84
C THR A 420 -0.66 8.10 -12.07
N TYR A 421 -0.65 7.60 -13.28
CA TYR A 421 -1.37 6.39 -13.64
C TYR A 421 -0.48 5.16 -13.46
N PRO A 422 -1.01 4.04 -12.93
CA PRO A 422 -0.28 2.79 -12.91
C PRO A 422 0.05 2.32 -14.34
N PRO A 423 1.16 1.57 -14.54
CA PRO A 423 1.58 1.13 -15.88
C PRO A 423 0.49 0.42 -16.69
N ARG A 424 -0.43 -0.28 -16.04
CA ARG A 424 -1.57 -0.94 -16.70
C ARG A 424 -2.55 0.06 -17.33
N GLN A 425 -2.75 1.22 -16.71
CA GLN A 425 -3.59 2.29 -17.26
C GLN A 425 -2.89 3.07 -18.38
N LEU A 426 -1.55 3.19 -18.30
CA LEU A 426 -0.76 3.87 -19.33
C LEU A 426 -0.66 3.07 -20.64
N ASN A 427 -0.58 1.74 -20.53
CA ASN A 427 -0.33 0.86 -21.68
C ASN A 427 -1.61 0.43 -22.42
N ARG A 428 -2.79 0.78 -21.94
CA ARG A 428 -4.07 0.48 -22.61
C ARG A 428 -4.72 1.77 -23.08
N LEU A 429 -4.73 1.98 -24.39
CA LEU A 429 -5.31 3.17 -25.05
C LEU A 429 -6.80 3.42 -24.73
N LYS A 430 -7.51 2.40 -24.25
CA LYS A 430 -8.95 2.44 -23.94
C LYS A 430 -9.23 2.25 -22.43
N SER A 431 -8.24 2.37 -21.54
CA SER A 431 -8.52 2.24 -20.12
C SER A 431 -9.06 3.55 -19.54
N ILE A 432 -10.06 3.45 -18.69
CA ILE A 432 -10.57 4.55 -17.88
C ILE A 432 -9.43 5.06 -16.99
N LYS A 433 -9.18 6.36 -17.02
CA LYS A 433 -8.11 6.99 -16.27
C LYS A 433 -8.71 7.68 -15.04
N GLY A 434 -8.35 7.21 -13.85
CA GLY A 434 -8.84 7.71 -12.57
C GLY A 434 -9.78 6.71 -11.87
N ASP A 435 -10.27 7.10 -10.72
CA ASP A 435 -11.22 6.33 -9.93
C ASP A 435 -12.54 7.07 -9.84
N VAL A 436 -13.65 6.34 -9.75
CA VAL A 436 -14.95 6.93 -9.43
C VAL A 436 -15.11 6.95 -7.92
N LEU A 437 -15.52 8.07 -7.40
CA LEU A 437 -15.97 8.26 -6.04
C LEU A 437 -17.48 8.34 -6.03
N VAL A 438 -18.15 7.47 -5.30
CA VAL A 438 -19.61 7.45 -5.16
C VAL A 438 -19.96 7.56 -3.68
N THR A 439 -20.94 8.39 -3.37
CA THR A 439 -21.48 8.52 -2.01
C THR A 439 -22.92 8.07 -1.97
N PHE A 440 -23.22 7.22 -1.02
CA PHE A 440 -24.52 6.65 -0.75
C PHE A 440 -25.05 7.15 0.58
N GLN A 441 -26.38 7.11 0.73
CA GLN A 441 -27.06 7.35 2.00
C GLN A 441 -27.80 6.11 2.45
N LYS A 442 -27.65 5.71 3.71
CA LYS A 442 -28.48 4.68 4.33
C LYS A 442 -29.88 5.22 4.60
N LYS A 443 -30.91 4.62 4.00
CA LYS A 443 -32.31 4.93 4.31
C LYS A 443 -32.87 3.93 5.30
N PRO A 444 -33.66 4.37 6.31
CA PRO A 444 -34.26 3.48 7.31
C PRO A 444 -35.33 2.55 6.68
N GLU A 445 -36.08 3.06 5.70
CA GLU A 445 -37.08 2.28 4.98
C GLU A 445 -36.52 1.64 3.72
N ALA A 446 -37.03 0.46 3.37
CA ALA A 446 -36.68 -0.21 2.11
C ALA A 446 -37.16 0.66 0.94
N VAL A 447 -36.23 1.14 0.15
CA VAL A 447 -36.55 1.80 -1.11
C VAL A 447 -36.55 0.72 -2.19
N PHE A 448 -37.72 0.50 -2.79
CA PHE A 448 -37.84 -0.40 -3.94
C PHE A 448 -37.11 0.25 -5.14
N LEU A 449 -35.85 -0.07 -5.30
CA LEU A 449 -35.12 0.26 -6.51
C LEU A 449 -35.63 -0.67 -7.62
N LYS A 450 -36.09 -0.10 -8.71
CA LYS A 450 -36.51 -0.87 -9.88
C LYS A 450 -35.25 -1.48 -10.50
N VAL A 451 -35.03 -2.76 -10.29
CA VAL A 451 -33.93 -3.48 -10.94
C VAL A 451 -34.30 -3.65 -12.42
N CYS A 452 -33.60 -2.99 -13.31
CA CYS A 452 -33.69 -3.26 -14.73
C CYS A 452 -33.04 -4.60 -15.04
N ASP A 453 -33.66 -5.39 -15.94
CA ASP A 453 -32.95 -6.55 -16.48
C ASP A 453 -31.77 -6.11 -17.39
N ASP A 454 -30.86 -7.04 -17.66
CA ASP A 454 -29.63 -6.75 -18.42
C ASP A 454 -29.92 -6.17 -19.82
N LEU A 455 -31.04 -6.54 -20.46
CA LEU A 455 -31.43 -6.04 -21.78
C LEU A 455 -31.95 -4.60 -21.71
N GLN A 456 -32.78 -4.28 -20.75
CA GLN A 456 -33.27 -2.93 -20.50
C GLN A 456 -32.13 -1.99 -20.13
N LEU A 457 -31.18 -2.43 -19.33
CA LEU A 457 -29.98 -1.66 -18.99
C LEU A 457 -29.11 -1.38 -20.22
N ILE A 458 -28.90 -2.38 -21.10
CA ILE A 458 -28.13 -2.22 -22.34
C ILE A 458 -28.79 -1.20 -23.26
N GLU A 459 -30.11 -1.21 -23.42
CA GLU A 459 -30.83 -0.25 -24.25
C GLU A 459 -30.74 1.17 -23.67
N LEU A 460 -30.97 1.35 -22.38
CA LEU A 460 -30.82 2.64 -21.72
C LEU A 460 -29.40 3.21 -21.88
N VAL A 461 -28.38 2.37 -21.73
CA VAL A 461 -26.97 2.77 -21.90
C VAL A 461 -26.67 3.13 -23.35
N LYS A 462 -27.20 2.38 -24.35
CA LYS A 462 -27.04 2.71 -25.78
C LYS A 462 -27.70 4.04 -26.15
N ASP A 463 -28.92 4.26 -25.73
CA ASP A 463 -29.66 5.51 -25.98
C ASP A 463 -28.94 6.69 -25.36
N PHE A 464 -28.41 6.51 -24.14
CA PHE A 464 -27.67 7.53 -23.45
C PHE A 464 -26.34 7.85 -24.14
N ILE A 465 -25.53 6.84 -24.48
CA ILE A 465 -24.28 7.03 -25.25
C ILE A 465 -24.57 7.77 -26.55
N THR A 466 -25.64 7.37 -27.24
CA THR A 466 -26.05 8.02 -28.51
C THR A 466 -26.35 9.51 -28.31
N LYS A 467 -27.07 9.88 -27.23
CA LYS A 467 -27.34 11.28 -26.87
C LYS A 467 -26.06 12.04 -26.56
N GLN A 468 -25.13 11.46 -25.81
CA GLN A 468 -23.87 12.13 -25.46
C GLN A 468 -23.00 12.37 -26.71
N ILE A 469 -22.93 11.42 -27.63
CA ILE A 469 -22.22 11.58 -28.89
C ILE A 469 -22.86 12.71 -29.72
N GLN A 470 -24.20 12.80 -29.75
CA GLN A 470 -24.92 13.90 -30.43
C GLN A 470 -24.64 15.26 -29.81
N LEU A 471 -24.35 15.32 -28.50
CA LEU A 471 -23.96 16.52 -27.77
C LEU A 471 -22.45 16.84 -27.91
N GLY A 472 -21.70 16.05 -28.65
CA GLY A 472 -20.26 16.24 -28.86
C GLY A 472 -19.36 15.73 -27.74
N ILE A 473 -19.91 14.98 -26.80
CA ILE A 473 -19.16 14.35 -25.71
C ILE A 473 -18.67 12.98 -26.22
N VAL A 474 -17.39 12.92 -26.59
CA VAL A 474 -16.77 11.72 -27.18
C VAL A 474 -15.67 11.10 -26.35
N ASP A 475 -15.36 11.67 -25.19
CA ASP A 475 -14.36 11.10 -24.29
C ASP A 475 -14.97 10.00 -23.38
N THR A 476 -14.14 9.01 -23.07
CA THR A 476 -14.56 7.83 -22.30
C THR A 476 -15.02 8.21 -20.87
N ASN A 477 -14.43 9.25 -20.29
CA ASN A 477 -14.75 9.68 -18.94
C ASN A 477 -16.13 10.36 -18.90
N GLY A 478 -16.42 11.24 -19.87
CA GLY A 478 -17.73 11.87 -20.03
C GLY A 478 -18.85 10.86 -20.26
N ILE A 479 -18.59 9.83 -21.09
CA ILE A 479 -19.54 8.73 -21.34
C ILE A 479 -19.77 7.91 -20.04
N MET A 480 -18.72 7.60 -19.29
CA MET A 480 -18.87 6.85 -18.03
C MET A 480 -19.61 7.62 -16.95
N MET A 481 -19.31 8.92 -16.79
CA MET A 481 -20.05 9.79 -15.87
C MET A 481 -21.53 9.80 -16.22
N ALA A 482 -21.80 9.91 -17.47
CA ALA A 482 -23.13 9.94 -17.98
C ALA A 482 -23.89 8.59 -17.85
N ILE A 483 -23.22 7.46 -18.00
CA ILE A 483 -23.81 6.14 -17.69
C ILE A 483 -24.16 6.04 -16.20
N MET A 484 -23.31 6.60 -15.35
CA MET A 484 -23.57 6.63 -13.90
C MET A 484 -24.79 7.50 -13.58
N GLU A 485 -24.94 8.67 -14.24
CA GLU A 485 -26.15 9.50 -14.12
C GLU A 485 -27.43 8.73 -14.49
N CYS A 486 -27.40 7.91 -15.55
CA CYS A 486 -28.54 7.10 -15.96
C CYS A 486 -28.96 6.05 -14.94
N ASN A 487 -28.01 5.42 -14.23
CA ASN A 487 -28.32 4.43 -13.21
C ASN A 487 -28.94 5.03 -11.94
N TYR A 488 -28.94 6.37 -11.81
CA TYR A 488 -29.50 7.09 -10.65
C TYR A 488 -30.89 7.66 -10.87
N VAL A 489 -31.37 7.70 -12.09
CA VAL A 489 -32.64 8.33 -12.45
C VAL A 489 -33.76 7.29 -12.65
N VAL A 490 -33.48 6.01 -12.42
CA VAL A 490 -34.49 4.94 -12.61
C VAL A 490 -34.88 4.29 -11.30
#